data_201a3e80e51060df0ea0791cc39ef185
#
_entry.id   201a3e80e51060df0ea0791cc39ef185
#
_cell.length_a   1.000
_cell.length_b   1.000
_cell.length_c   1.000
_cell.angle_alpha   90.00
_cell.angle_beta   90.00
_cell.angle_gamma   90.00
#
_symmetry.space_group_name_H-M   'P 1'
#
loop_
_entity.id
_entity.type
_entity.pdbx_description
1 polymer ?
#
loop_
_entity_poly.entity_id
_entity_poly.type
_entity_poly.pdbx_seq_one_letter_code
_entity_poly.pdbx_strand_id
1 'polypeptide(L)' 'MYGMINKAIRTLVIREAGEGVWEQVLNASGIDEDVYEDLEAYDDGVTFTLVGAVSETLELPPADVLEMFGVYWAVDVAP' A
#
# COMPACT_ATOMS: atom_id res chain seq x y z
N MET A 1 -2.18 7.57 -10.11
CA MET A 1 -2.84 6.24 -10.03
C MET A 1 -4.19 6.39 -9.32
N TYR A 2 -5.10 5.50 -9.57
CA TYR A 2 -6.39 5.52 -8.88
C TYR A 2 -6.26 5.09 -7.43
N GLY A 3 -7.15 5.59 -6.61
CA GLY A 3 -7.17 5.28 -5.18
C GLY A 3 -7.36 3.81 -4.87
N MET A 4 -7.94 3.03 -5.79
CA MET A 4 -8.07 1.58 -5.61
C MET A 4 -6.72 0.90 -5.42
N ILE A 5 -5.67 1.41 -6.05
CA ILE A 5 -4.31 0.87 -5.90
C ILE A 5 -3.80 1.13 -4.47
N ASN A 6 -3.94 2.36 -3.99
CA ASN A 6 -3.52 2.74 -2.63
C ASN A 6 -4.33 1.98 -1.58
N LYS A 7 -5.63 1.83 -1.82
CA LYS A 7 -6.53 1.08 -0.95
C LYS A 7 -6.16 -0.40 -0.90
N ALA A 8 -5.75 -0.97 -2.02
CA ALA A 8 -5.30 -2.37 -2.07
C ALA A 8 -4.01 -2.56 -1.28
N ILE A 9 -3.07 -1.60 -1.36
CA ILE A 9 -1.85 -1.63 -0.56
C ILE A 9 -2.19 -1.60 0.93
N ARG A 10 -3.08 -0.71 1.35
CA ARG A 10 -3.56 -0.61 2.73
C ARG A 10 -4.15 -1.94 3.20
N THR A 11 -5.06 -2.50 2.41
CA THR A 11 -5.74 -3.76 2.75
C THR A 11 -4.74 -4.90 2.89
N LEU A 12 -3.77 -4.98 1.98
CA LEU A 12 -2.74 -6.00 2.03
C LEU A 12 -1.90 -5.89 3.30
N VAL A 13 -1.44 -4.70 3.64
CA VAL A 13 -0.63 -4.48 4.84
C VAL A 13 -1.41 -4.86 6.09
N ILE A 14 -2.66 -4.43 6.20
CA ILE A 14 -3.49 -4.74 7.37
C ILE A 14 -3.73 -6.25 7.48
N ARG A 15 -4.01 -6.90 6.36
CA ARG A 15 -4.25 -8.34 6.34
C ARG A 15 -3.02 -9.15 6.74
N GLU A 16 -1.85 -8.77 6.25
CA GLU A 16 -0.61 -9.52 6.49
C GLU A 16 0.10 -9.15 7.79
N ALA A 17 -0.02 -7.90 8.23
CA ALA A 17 0.77 -7.40 9.35
C ALA A 17 -0.03 -6.66 10.42
N GLY A 18 -1.31 -6.35 10.17
CA GLY A 18 -2.19 -5.69 11.12
C GLY A 18 -2.24 -4.17 10.98
N GLU A 19 -3.25 -3.57 11.60
CA GLU A 19 -3.49 -2.13 11.54
C GLU A 19 -2.39 -1.31 12.17
N GLY A 20 -1.75 -1.81 13.22
CA GLY A 20 -0.64 -1.11 13.86
C GLY A 20 0.54 -0.91 12.92
N VAL A 21 0.82 -1.91 12.09
CA VAL A 21 1.87 -1.80 11.07
C VAL A 21 1.47 -0.81 9.99
N TRP A 22 0.20 -0.79 9.59
CA TRP A 22 -0.29 0.21 8.64
C TRP A 22 -0.09 1.64 9.17
N GLU A 23 -0.36 1.88 10.45
CA GLU A 23 -0.10 3.18 11.07
C GLU A 23 1.37 3.55 11.01
N GLN A 24 2.26 2.59 11.22
CA GLN A 24 3.70 2.81 11.08
C GLN A 24 4.07 3.20 9.65
N VAL A 25 3.46 2.55 8.66
CA VAL A 25 3.65 2.87 7.25
C VAL A 25 3.22 4.32 6.95
N LEU A 26 2.06 4.72 7.45
CA LEU A 26 1.57 6.09 7.28
C LEU A 26 2.54 7.11 7.90
N ASN A 27 3.00 6.84 9.10
CA ASN A 27 3.96 7.72 9.78
C ASN A 27 5.28 7.82 9.02
N ALA A 28 5.79 6.68 8.54
CA ALA A 28 7.04 6.64 7.78
C ALA A 28 6.92 7.36 6.43
N SER A 29 5.74 7.28 5.81
CA SER A 29 5.50 7.90 4.49
C SER A 29 5.28 9.40 4.57
N GLY A 30 4.82 9.91 5.72
CA GLY A 30 4.38 11.30 5.87
C GLY A 30 3.06 11.60 5.18
N ILE A 31 2.31 10.58 4.80
CA ILE A 31 1.01 10.73 4.13
C ILE A 31 -0.08 10.77 5.18
N ASP A 32 -0.93 11.82 5.12
CA ASP A 32 -2.03 11.99 6.06
C ASP A 32 -3.28 11.21 5.69
N GLU A 33 -3.43 10.84 4.41
CA GLU A 33 -4.62 10.16 3.94
C GLU A 33 -4.60 8.68 4.30
N ASP A 34 -5.63 8.23 4.99
CA ASP A 34 -5.82 6.84 5.37
C ASP A 34 -6.89 6.14 4.52
N VAL A 35 -7.85 6.91 4.01
CA VAL A 35 -8.95 6.40 3.19
C VAL A 35 -8.81 6.94 1.77
N TYR A 36 -8.94 6.05 0.79
CA TYR A 36 -8.82 6.39 -0.62
C TYR A 36 -10.11 6.06 -1.36
N GLU A 37 -10.49 6.96 -2.28
CA GLU A 37 -11.63 6.72 -3.17
C GLU A 37 -11.16 5.91 -4.38
N ASP A 38 -11.87 4.85 -4.71
CA ASP A 38 -11.45 3.89 -5.75
C ASP A 38 -11.16 4.53 -7.10
N LEU A 39 -12.04 5.44 -7.53
CA LEU A 39 -11.97 6.03 -8.86
C LEU A 39 -11.36 7.44 -8.87
N GLU A 40 -10.97 7.96 -7.74
CA GLU A 40 -10.28 9.24 -7.68
C GLU A 40 -8.81 9.06 -8.06
N ALA A 41 -8.31 9.96 -8.92
CA ALA A 41 -6.90 9.92 -9.32
C ALA A 41 -6.05 10.62 -8.26
N TYR A 42 -5.01 9.93 -7.82
CA TYR A 42 -4.01 10.46 -6.89
C TYR A 42 -2.68 10.58 -7.62
N ASP A 43 -1.82 11.45 -7.11
CA ASP A 43 -0.47 11.58 -7.64
C ASP A 43 0.25 10.22 -7.52
N ASP A 44 0.96 9.82 -8.57
CA ASP A 44 1.73 8.58 -8.58
C ASP A 44 2.74 8.53 -7.44
N GLY A 45 3.26 9.68 -7.02
CA GLY A 45 4.16 9.79 -5.89
C GLY A 45 3.58 9.25 -4.58
N VAL A 46 2.26 9.32 -4.39
CA VAL A 46 1.60 8.76 -3.21
C VAL A 46 1.80 7.25 -3.17
N THR A 47 1.53 6.58 -4.28
CA THR A 47 1.66 5.12 -4.36
C THR A 47 3.12 4.68 -4.18
N PHE A 48 4.05 5.34 -4.83
CA PHE A 48 5.47 5.00 -4.69
C PHE A 48 5.99 5.26 -3.28
N THR A 49 5.52 6.33 -2.64
CA THR A 49 5.88 6.62 -1.25
C THR A 49 5.34 5.56 -0.30
N LEU A 50 4.09 5.10 -0.52
CA LEU A 50 3.52 4.01 0.27
C LEU A 50 4.33 2.72 0.11
N VAL A 51 4.66 2.34 -1.11
CA VAL A 51 5.47 1.13 -1.36
C VAL A 51 6.83 1.23 -0.66
N GLY A 52 7.48 2.38 -0.75
CA GLY A 52 8.75 2.61 -0.07
C GLY A 52 8.64 2.51 1.45
N ALA A 53 7.57 3.08 2.01
CA ALA A 53 7.32 3.01 3.45
C ALA A 53 7.01 1.59 3.92
N VAL A 54 6.26 0.82 3.13
CA VAL A 54 6.00 -0.60 3.41
C VAL A 54 7.30 -1.39 3.40
N SER A 55 8.12 -1.17 2.38
CA SER A 55 9.44 -1.81 2.27
C SER A 55 10.29 -1.55 3.51
N GLU A 56 10.37 -0.30 3.93
CA GLU A 56 11.15 0.10 5.10
C GLU A 56 10.58 -0.47 6.40
N THR A 57 9.27 -0.37 6.59
CA THR A 57 8.60 -0.82 7.83
C THR A 57 8.67 -2.32 8.00
N LEU A 58 8.50 -3.09 6.92
CA LEU A 58 8.54 -4.55 6.96
C LEU A 58 9.96 -5.11 6.78
N GLU A 59 10.95 -4.24 6.54
CA GLU A 59 12.34 -4.64 6.30
C GLU A 59 12.47 -5.61 5.12
N LEU A 60 11.70 -5.36 4.05
CA LEU A 60 11.72 -6.15 2.83
C LEU A 60 12.21 -5.29 1.66
N PRO A 61 12.93 -5.87 0.69
CA PRO A 61 13.28 -5.15 -0.54
C PRO A 61 12.01 -4.67 -1.26
N PRO A 62 12.03 -3.50 -1.91
CA PRO A 62 10.86 -3.02 -2.66
C PRO A 62 10.34 -4.01 -3.70
N ALA A 63 11.22 -4.80 -4.32
CA ALA A 63 10.83 -5.82 -5.28
C ALA A 63 9.93 -6.89 -4.64
N ASP A 64 10.23 -7.28 -3.40
CA ASP A 64 9.42 -8.26 -2.67
C ASP A 64 8.05 -7.69 -2.31
N VAL A 65 7.99 -6.41 -1.94
CA VAL A 65 6.72 -5.73 -1.66
C VAL A 65 5.86 -5.69 -2.91
N LEU A 66 6.43 -5.35 -4.05
CA LEU A 66 5.72 -5.31 -5.32
C LEU A 66 5.23 -6.70 -5.73
N GLU A 67 6.02 -7.74 -5.48
CA GLU A 67 5.62 -9.11 -5.76
C GLU A 67 4.44 -9.53 -4.89
N MET A 68 4.47 -9.24 -3.59
CA MET A 68 3.36 -9.50 -2.68
C MET A 68 2.10 -8.78 -3.14
N PHE A 69 2.22 -7.51 -3.53
CA PHE A 69 1.10 -6.74 -4.03
C PHE A 69 0.54 -7.34 -5.33
N GLY A 70 1.41 -7.76 -6.24
CA GLY A 70 1.01 -8.37 -7.51
C GLY A 70 0.23 -9.66 -7.30
N VAL A 71 0.68 -10.52 -6.38
CA VAL A 71 -0.04 -11.76 -6.02
C VAL A 71 -1.40 -11.43 -5.41
N TYR A 72 -1.44 -10.51 -4.46
CA TYR A 72 -2.69 -10.08 -3.84
C TYR A 72 -3.67 -9.53 -4.89
N TRP A 73 -3.19 -8.67 -5.78
CA TRP A 73 -4.03 -8.07 -6.82
C TRP A 73 -4.62 -9.15 -7.73
N ALA A 74 -3.81 -10.10 -8.17
CA ALA A 74 -4.24 -11.15 -9.09
C ALA A 74 -5.25 -12.11 -8.47
N VAL A 75 -5.12 -12.39 -7.16
CA VAL A 75 -5.96 -13.40 -6.47
C VAL A 75 -7.19 -12.77 -5.84
N ASP A 76 -7.05 -11.62 -5.18
CA ASP A 76 -8.08 -11.05 -4.31
C ASP A 76 -8.79 -9.82 -4.88
N VAL A 77 -8.18 -9.10 -5.81
CA VAL A 77 -8.71 -7.82 -6.32
C VAL A 77 -9.15 -7.92 -7.77
N ALA A 78 -8.30 -8.43 -8.65
CA ALA A 78 -8.62 -8.52 -10.08
C ALA A 78 -9.73 -9.54 -10.34
N PRO A 79 -10.65 -9.24 -11.27
CA PRO A 79 -11.71 -10.17 -11.62
C PRO A 79 -11.20 -11.41 -12.36
#